data_f462670b56010d6aa8cf547ee1ddc855
#
_entry.id   f462670b56010d6aa8cf547ee1ddc855
#
_cell.length_a   1.000
_cell.length_b   1.000
_cell.length_c   1.000
_cell.angle_alpha   90.00
_cell.angle_beta   90.00
_cell.angle_gamma   90.00
#
_symmetry.space_group_name_H-M   'P 1'
#
loop_
_entity.id
_entity.type
_entity.pdbx_description
1 polymer ?
#
loop_
_entity_poly.entity_id
_entity_poly.type
_entity_poly.pdbx_seq_one_letter_code
_entity_poly.pdbx_strand_id
1 'polypeptide(L)'
;MLMTFTRIQNLPTNCRAHLYSSARENLLRFLESKGFKPHPLEVFCPSPTHNWVDVAAVKGADLWAFEYKSRSDSIRRGLEQCVSYSSAFDYVVIVADRHRVTASPYFSKFKREGFGVWRHIGCGFQSIIPPKRRRSTPAARAVVERQFRRFGLTPGGDDRSILDWVQVG
;
A
#
# COMPACT_ATOMS: atom_id res chain seq x y z
N MET A 1 -30.21 10.63 5.49
CA MET A 1 -29.58 11.81 6.13
C MET A 1 -28.18 11.95 5.54
N LEU A 2 -28.04 12.81 4.53
CA LEU A 2 -26.79 13.04 3.80
C LEU A 2 -25.95 14.04 4.62
N MET A 3 -24.94 13.54 5.33
CA MET A 3 -23.94 14.44 5.92
C MET A 3 -23.06 15.00 4.81
N THR A 4 -23.17 16.29 4.60
CA THR A 4 -22.44 17.10 3.64
C THR A 4 -20.94 17.15 4.00
N PHE A 5 -20.11 16.69 3.08
CA PHE A 5 -18.64 16.51 3.18
C PHE A 5 -17.81 17.82 3.14
N THR A 6 -18.38 18.96 3.49
CA THR A 6 -17.73 20.28 3.30
C THR A 6 -16.84 20.73 4.46
N ARG A 7 -16.64 19.92 5.51
CA ARG A 7 -16.00 20.39 6.77
C ARG A 7 -14.61 19.83 7.10
N ILE A 8 -13.96 19.09 6.18
CA ILE A 8 -12.68 18.42 6.50
C ILE A 8 -11.44 19.34 6.34
N GLN A 9 -11.57 20.48 5.67
CA GLN A 9 -10.42 21.36 5.38
C GLN A 9 -9.84 22.11 6.59
N ASN A 10 -10.60 22.21 7.70
CA ASN A 10 -10.21 22.97 8.89
C ASN A 10 -10.02 22.14 10.16
N LEU A 11 -9.77 20.84 10.02
CA LEU A 11 -9.50 20.00 11.18
C LEU A 11 -8.08 20.26 11.74
N PRO A 12 -7.92 20.35 13.07
CA PRO A 12 -6.62 20.48 13.70
C PRO A 12 -5.70 19.32 13.34
N THR A 13 -4.40 19.53 13.40
CA THR A 13 -3.35 18.58 12.99
C THR A 13 -3.53 17.18 13.60
N ASN A 14 -4.01 17.11 14.84
CA ASN A 14 -4.30 15.86 15.55
C ASN A 14 -5.43 15.05 14.89
N CYS A 15 -6.44 15.72 14.34
CA CYS A 15 -7.53 15.03 13.62
C CYS A 15 -7.08 14.48 12.27
N ARG A 16 -6.10 15.13 11.62
CA ARG A 16 -5.53 14.64 10.35
C ARG A 16 -4.74 13.35 10.57
N ALA A 17 -3.93 13.29 11.61
CA ALA A 17 -3.18 12.10 11.98
C ALA A 17 -4.11 10.92 12.30
N HIS A 18 -5.21 11.17 13.02
CA HIS A 18 -6.21 10.16 13.34
C HIS A 18 -6.97 9.65 12.09
N LEU A 19 -7.30 10.53 11.15
CA LEU A 19 -7.93 10.13 9.89
C LEU A 19 -7.00 9.31 9.02
N TYR A 20 -5.71 9.63 8.99
CA TYR A 20 -4.69 8.85 8.29
C TYR A 20 -4.54 7.45 8.91
N SER A 21 -4.46 7.37 10.25
CA SER A 21 -4.41 6.09 10.97
C SER A 21 -5.64 5.22 10.65
N SER A 22 -6.84 5.79 10.68
CA SER A 22 -8.06 5.05 10.35
C SER A 22 -8.13 4.60 8.89
N ALA A 23 -7.64 5.40 7.95
CA ALA A 23 -7.60 5.04 6.54
C ALA A 23 -6.59 3.90 6.28
N ARG A 24 -5.43 3.94 6.93
CA ARG A 24 -4.43 2.87 6.91
C ARG A 24 -5.00 1.57 7.49
N GLU A 25 -5.64 1.63 8.64
CA GLU A 25 -6.28 0.47 9.27
C GLU A 25 -7.38 -0.14 8.39
N ASN A 26 -8.19 0.69 7.74
CA ASN A 26 -9.19 0.25 6.80
C ASN A 26 -8.58 -0.45 5.59
N LEU A 27 -7.44 0.05 5.09
CA LEU A 27 -6.71 -0.59 4.00
C LEU A 27 -6.15 -1.94 4.43
N LEU A 28 -5.56 -2.05 5.63
CA LEU A 28 -5.05 -3.32 6.15
C LEU A 28 -6.15 -4.37 6.22
N ARG A 29 -7.29 -4.06 6.86
CA ARG A 29 -8.45 -4.97 6.95
C ARG A 29 -9.01 -5.36 5.58
N PHE A 30 -9.08 -4.40 4.66
CA PHE A 30 -9.53 -4.69 3.30
C PHE A 30 -8.57 -5.65 2.59
N LEU A 31 -7.26 -5.45 2.71
CA LEU A 31 -6.26 -6.32 2.12
C LEU A 31 -6.35 -7.74 2.70
N GLU A 32 -6.47 -7.88 4.02
CA GLU A 32 -6.67 -9.17 4.68
C GLU A 32 -7.92 -9.90 4.14
N SER A 33 -9.04 -9.18 3.98
CA SER A 33 -10.27 -9.74 3.40
C SER A 33 -10.12 -10.21 1.94
N LYS A 34 -9.06 -9.74 1.25
CA LYS A 34 -8.72 -10.15 -0.12
C LYS A 34 -7.59 -11.18 -0.19
N GLY A 35 -7.22 -11.77 0.95
CA GLY A 35 -6.19 -12.80 1.05
C GLY A 35 -4.75 -12.27 0.96
N PHE A 36 -4.56 -10.99 1.21
CA PHE A 36 -3.22 -10.44 1.44
C PHE A 36 -2.80 -10.65 2.89
N LYS A 37 -1.51 -10.75 3.13
CA LYS A 37 -0.89 -10.74 4.45
C LYS A 37 -0.11 -9.43 4.60
N PRO A 38 -0.74 -8.36 5.14
CA PRO A 38 -0.08 -7.07 5.26
C PRO A 38 0.98 -7.08 6.38
N HIS A 39 2.06 -6.33 6.15
CA HIS A 39 3.06 -6.07 7.18
C HIS A 39 2.47 -5.10 8.22
N PRO A 40 2.64 -5.34 9.54
CA PRO A 40 1.99 -4.51 10.57
C PRO A 40 2.53 -3.09 10.65
N LEU A 41 3.77 -2.88 10.20
CA LEU A 41 4.46 -1.58 10.19
C LEU A 41 4.73 -1.10 8.77
N GLU A 42 5.12 0.18 8.64
CA GLU A 42 5.72 0.67 7.40
C GLU A 42 6.98 -0.13 7.06
N VAL A 43 7.23 -0.32 5.77
CA VAL A 43 8.35 -1.12 5.27
C VAL A 43 9.36 -0.22 4.56
N PHE A 44 10.60 -0.31 4.98
CA PHE A 44 11.70 0.40 4.33
C PHE A 44 11.98 -0.18 2.94
N CYS A 45 11.94 0.68 1.92
CA CYS A 45 12.33 0.34 0.57
C CYS A 45 13.73 0.88 0.26
N PRO A 46 14.72 0.02 0.00
CA PRO A 46 16.08 0.44 -0.34
C PRO A 46 16.13 0.92 -1.79
N SER A 47 15.81 2.16 -1.99
CA SER A 47 15.89 2.86 -3.27
C SER A 47 16.84 4.04 -3.11
N PRO A 48 17.28 4.69 -4.20
CA PRO A 48 18.11 5.89 -4.11
C PRO A 48 17.51 7.00 -3.23
N THR A 49 16.18 7.02 -3.08
CA THR A 49 15.47 8.02 -2.28
C THR A 49 15.11 7.56 -0.87
N HIS A 50 15.47 6.31 -0.48
CA HIS A 50 15.23 5.75 0.86
C HIS A 50 13.82 6.03 1.40
N ASN A 51 12.79 5.50 0.71
CA ASN A 51 11.40 5.73 1.08
C ASN A 51 10.85 4.63 1.99
N TRP A 52 9.89 5.00 2.83
CA TRP A 52 9.05 4.07 3.57
C TRP A 52 7.74 3.86 2.83
N VAL A 53 7.31 2.61 2.73
CA VAL A 53 6.04 2.21 2.12
C VAL A 53 4.97 2.25 3.19
N ASP A 54 3.90 2.99 2.96
CA ASP A 54 2.80 3.17 3.94
C ASP A 54 2.17 1.83 4.34
N VAL A 55 1.88 0.97 3.36
CA VAL A 55 1.39 -0.40 3.57
C VAL A 55 2.06 -1.33 2.57
N ALA A 56 2.69 -2.36 3.08
CA ALA A 56 3.24 -3.43 2.26
C ALA A 56 2.57 -4.76 2.62
N ALA A 57 2.42 -5.66 1.65
CA ALA A 57 1.77 -6.95 1.86
C ALA A 57 2.38 -8.05 1.00
N VAL A 58 2.18 -9.30 1.44
CA VAL A 58 2.45 -10.50 0.65
C VAL A 58 1.13 -11.08 0.16
N LYS A 59 1.09 -11.53 -1.09
CA LYS A 59 0.02 -12.36 -1.62
C LYS A 59 0.60 -13.47 -2.49
N GLY A 60 0.52 -14.71 -2.02
CA GLY A 60 1.26 -15.81 -2.61
C GLY A 60 2.77 -15.55 -2.56
N ALA A 61 3.46 -15.61 -3.68
CA ALA A 61 4.89 -15.33 -3.80
C ALA A 61 5.22 -13.85 -4.06
N ASP A 62 4.22 -12.99 -4.22
CA ASP A 62 4.40 -11.62 -4.68
C ASP A 62 4.39 -10.61 -3.53
N LEU A 63 5.29 -9.63 -3.63
CA LEU A 63 5.36 -8.46 -2.75
C LEU A 63 4.60 -7.29 -3.34
N TRP A 64 3.75 -6.68 -2.53
CA TRP A 64 2.89 -5.57 -2.90
C TRP A 64 3.20 -4.33 -2.05
N ALA A 65 3.32 -3.17 -2.70
CA ALA A 65 3.43 -1.88 -2.04
C ALA A 65 2.19 -1.04 -2.32
N PHE A 66 1.67 -0.39 -1.28
CA PHE A 66 0.53 0.53 -1.36
C PHE A 66 0.95 1.87 -0.77
N GLU A 67 0.83 2.91 -1.57
CA GLU A 67 1.06 4.30 -1.17
C GLU A 67 -0.26 5.02 -1.01
N TYR A 68 -0.58 5.48 0.18
CA TYR A 68 -1.83 6.19 0.45
C TYR A 68 -1.66 7.71 0.31
N LYS A 69 -2.55 8.34 -0.44
CA LYS A 69 -2.58 9.79 -0.63
C LYS A 69 -3.91 10.36 -0.15
N SER A 70 -3.84 11.13 0.91
CA SER A 70 -4.96 11.94 1.42
C SER A 70 -5.25 13.12 0.49
N ARG A 71 -6.32 13.88 0.79
CA ARG A 71 -6.69 15.05 -0.02
C ARG A 71 -5.63 16.15 -0.09
N SER A 72 -4.79 16.26 0.93
CA SER A 72 -3.74 17.27 1.00
C SER A 72 -2.41 16.85 0.39
N ASP A 73 -2.24 15.55 0.08
CA ASP A 73 -0.97 15.02 -0.41
C ASP A 73 -0.76 15.28 -1.90
N SER A 74 0.48 15.37 -2.32
CA SER A 74 0.85 15.53 -3.72
C SER A 74 0.77 14.21 -4.48
N ILE A 75 -0.06 14.16 -5.52
CA ILE A 75 -0.13 13.00 -6.44
C ILE A 75 1.18 12.83 -7.23
N ARG A 76 1.86 13.92 -7.57
CA ARG A 76 3.20 13.88 -8.19
C ARG A 76 4.18 13.14 -7.29
N ARG A 77 4.24 13.52 -6.01
CA ARG A 77 5.10 12.83 -5.03
C ARG A 77 4.72 11.36 -4.89
N GLY A 78 3.42 11.03 -4.91
CA GLY A 78 2.96 9.64 -4.91
C GLY A 78 3.48 8.85 -6.11
N LEU A 79 3.53 9.43 -7.28
CA LEU A 79 4.11 8.81 -8.46
C LEU A 79 5.63 8.56 -8.29
N GLU A 80 6.37 9.53 -7.78
CA GLU A 80 7.80 9.43 -7.51
C GLU A 80 8.10 8.30 -6.49
N GLN A 81 7.26 8.17 -5.46
CA GLN A 81 7.34 7.09 -4.48
C GLN A 81 7.03 5.72 -5.13
N CYS A 82 5.98 5.61 -5.96
CA CYS A 82 5.68 4.38 -6.70
C CYS A 82 6.85 3.94 -7.59
N VAL A 83 7.52 4.88 -8.27
CA VAL A 83 8.73 4.59 -9.06
C VAL A 83 9.83 4.02 -8.15
N SER A 84 10.04 4.61 -7.00
CA SER A 84 11.02 4.16 -6.01
C SER A 84 10.75 2.72 -5.54
N TYR A 85 9.48 2.40 -5.20
CA TYR A 85 9.09 1.08 -4.72
C TYR A 85 9.23 -0.02 -5.78
N SER A 86 9.15 0.34 -7.05
CA SER A 86 9.24 -0.63 -8.15
C SER A 86 10.56 -1.41 -8.22
N SER A 87 11.59 -0.95 -7.51
CA SER A 87 12.87 -1.66 -7.40
C SER A 87 12.80 -2.91 -6.50
N ALA A 88 11.87 -2.94 -5.55
CA ALA A 88 11.80 -3.98 -4.52
C ALA A 88 10.49 -4.79 -4.51
N PHE A 89 9.41 -4.25 -5.09
CA PHE A 89 8.08 -4.86 -5.07
C PHE A 89 7.64 -5.34 -6.45
N ASP A 90 6.90 -6.46 -6.47
CA ASP A 90 6.35 -7.01 -7.72
C ASP A 90 5.16 -6.19 -8.22
N TYR A 91 4.37 -5.63 -7.30
CA TYR A 91 3.23 -4.78 -7.61
C TYR A 91 3.25 -3.52 -6.76
N VAL A 92 2.97 -2.40 -7.38
CA VAL A 92 2.91 -1.09 -6.71
C VAL A 92 1.57 -0.43 -7.04
N VAL A 93 0.89 0.05 -6.00
CA VAL A 93 -0.44 0.64 -6.09
C VAL A 93 -0.44 1.99 -5.36
N ILE A 94 -0.95 3.02 -6.03
CA ILE A 94 -1.35 4.25 -5.34
C ILE A 94 -2.81 4.13 -4.90
N VAL A 95 -3.06 4.44 -3.65
CA VAL A 95 -4.40 4.49 -3.05
C VAL A 95 -4.71 5.93 -2.74
N ALA A 96 -5.73 6.49 -3.35
CA ALA A 96 -6.08 7.88 -3.14
C ALA A 96 -7.56 8.05 -2.83
N ASP A 97 -7.86 9.14 -2.13
CA ASP A 97 -9.23 9.56 -1.90
C ASP A 97 -9.94 9.88 -3.22
N ARG A 98 -11.24 9.68 -3.23
CA ARG A 98 -12.17 9.78 -4.36
C ARG A 98 -11.80 10.88 -5.37
N HIS A 99 -11.72 10.54 -6.64
CA HIS A 99 -11.48 11.41 -7.82
C HIS A 99 -10.11 12.07 -7.97
N ARG A 100 -9.25 12.09 -6.97
CA ARG A 100 -7.98 12.85 -7.05
C ARG A 100 -7.02 12.31 -8.11
N VAL A 101 -6.81 11.00 -8.15
CA VAL A 101 -5.86 10.43 -9.10
C VAL A 101 -6.41 10.48 -10.51
N THR A 102 -7.70 10.18 -10.69
CA THR A 102 -8.34 10.18 -12.02
C THR A 102 -8.43 11.57 -12.64
N ALA A 103 -8.57 12.62 -11.83
CA ALA A 103 -8.55 14.01 -12.26
C ALA A 103 -7.13 14.60 -12.39
N SER A 104 -6.11 13.85 -11.97
CA SER A 104 -4.73 14.29 -11.99
C SER A 104 -4.13 14.20 -13.40
N PRO A 105 -3.29 15.17 -13.82
CA PRO A 105 -2.53 15.06 -15.07
C PRO A 105 -1.55 13.88 -15.08
N TYR A 106 -1.27 13.28 -13.91
CA TYR A 106 -0.40 12.12 -13.77
C TYR A 106 -1.12 10.78 -13.97
N PHE A 107 -2.45 10.77 -14.14
CA PHE A 107 -3.23 9.52 -14.24
C PHE A 107 -2.76 8.60 -15.37
N SER A 108 -2.56 9.17 -16.57
CA SER A 108 -2.03 8.43 -17.72
C SER A 108 -0.63 7.87 -17.47
N LYS A 109 0.16 8.56 -16.66
CA LYS A 109 1.52 8.14 -16.32
C LYS A 109 1.53 6.93 -15.40
N PHE A 110 0.64 6.85 -14.39
CA PHE A 110 0.48 5.63 -13.58
C PHE A 110 0.15 4.42 -14.46
N LYS A 111 -0.79 4.57 -15.40
CA LYS A 111 -1.17 3.50 -16.34
C LYS A 111 0.00 3.08 -17.24
N ARG A 112 0.74 4.03 -17.79
CA ARG A 112 1.90 3.77 -18.66
C ARG A 112 3.01 3.05 -17.92
N GLU A 113 3.30 3.47 -16.69
CA GLU A 113 4.31 2.86 -15.83
C GLU A 113 3.85 1.52 -15.22
N GLY A 114 2.59 1.11 -15.42
CA GLY A 114 2.05 -0.15 -14.91
C GLY A 114 1.79 -0.15 -13.40
N PHE A 115 1.66 1.01 -12.78
CA PHE A 115 1.22 1.13 -11.39
C PHE A 115 -0.30 0.97 -11.28
N GLY A 116 -0.74 0.29 -10.23
CA GLY A 116 -2.14 0.22 -9.88
C GLY A 116 -2.65 1.55 -9.34
N VAL A 117 -3.92 1.84 -9.60
CA VAL A 117 -4.62 2.98 -9.02
C VAL A 117 -5.88 2.46 -8.34
N TRP A 118 -5.94 2.64 -7.03
CA TRP A 118 -7.13 2.33 -6.25
C TRP A 118 -7.70 3.61 -5.67
N ARG A 119 -9.02 3.67 -5.54
CA ARG A 119 -9.70 4.76 -4.85
C ARG A 119 -10.39 4.27 -3.59
N HIS A 120 -10.34 5.08 -2.56
CA HIS A 120 -11.08 4.87 -1.32
C HIS A 120 -12.54 5.28 -1.52
N ILE A 121 -13.49 4.39 -1.22
CA ILE A 121 -14.93 4.63 -1.34
C ILE A 121 -15.61 4.18 -0.05
N GLY A 122 -16.02 5.15 0.76
CA GLY A 122 -16.65 4.84 2.04
C GLY A 122 -15.74 4.03 2.94
N CYS A 123 -16.11 2.78 3.23
CA CYS A 123 -15.32 1.84 4.04
C CYS A 123 -14.52 0.82 3.19
N GLY A 124 -14.50 0.97 1.86
CA GLY A 124 -13.86 0.03 0.95
C GLY A 124 -12.93 0.68 -0.07
N PHE A 125 -12.34 -0.15 -0.92
CA PHE A 125 -11.42 0.27 -1.96
C PHE A 125 -11.82 -0.33 -3.31
N GLN A 126 -11.68 0.45 -4.36
CA GLN A 126 -11.96 0.04 -5.74
C GLN A 126 -10.72 0.19 -6.60
N SER A 127 -10.36 -0.88 -7.32
CA SER A 127 -9.32 -0.81 -8.34
C SER A 127 -9.86 -0.07 -9.58
N ILE A 128 -9.17 0.98 -9.98
CA ILE A 128 -9.44 1.77 -11.20
C ILE A 128 -8.49 1.32 -12.31
N ILE A 129 -7.22 1.12 -11.97
CA ILE A 129 -6.20 0.56 -12.84
C ILE A 129 -5.59 -0.63 -12.11
N PRO A 130 -5.65 -1.85 -12.67
CA PRO A 130 -4.95 -2.98 -12.12
C PRO A 130 -3.43 -2.78 -12.29
N PRO A 131 -2.62 -3.11 -11.28
CA PRO A 131 -1.18 -3.03 -11.41
C PRO A 131 -0.65 -4.14 -12.33
N LYS A 132 0.45 -3.86 -13.02
CA LYS A 132 1.19 -4.86 -13.77
C LYS A 132 2.34 -5.41 -12.92
N ARG A 133 2.60 -6.71 -13.04
CA ARG A 133 3.74 -7.32 -12.38
C ARG A 133 5.05 -6.73 -12.91
N ARG A 134 5.95 -6.43 -12.00
CA ARG A 134 7.28 -5.86 -12.30
C ARG A 134 8.37 -6.84 -11.87
N ARG A 135 9.55 -6.65 -12.41
CA ARG A 135 10.74 -7.37 -11.92
C ARG A 135 11.45 -6.48 -10.92
N SER A 136 11.40 -6.86 -9.66
CA SER A 136 12.23 -6.26 -8.61
C SER A 136 13.69 -6.66 -8.77
N THR A 137 14.61 -5.83 -8.28
CA THR A 137 16.03 -6.23 -8.21
C THR A 137 16.22 -7.21 -7.04
N PRO A 138 16.99 -8.28 -7.20
CA PRO A 138 17.19 -9.28 -6.13
C PRO A 138 17.69 -8.66 -4.82
N ALA A 139 18.62 -7.71 -4.90
CA ALA A 139 19.18 -7.03 -3.73
C ALA A 139 18.14 -6.21 -2.95
N ALA A 140 17.35 -5.38 -3.65
CA ALA A 140 16.30 -4.58 -3.02
C ALA A 140 15.18 -5.45 -2.46
N ARG A 141 14.77 -6.48 -3.21
CA ARG A 141 13.78 -7.46 -2.77
C ARG A 141 14.21 -8.16 -1.48
N ALA A 142 15.45 -8.64 -1.39
CA ALA A 142 15.97 -9.34 -0.21
C ALA A 142 15.91 -8.48 1.07
N VAL A 143 16.11 -7.16 0.96
CA VAL A 143 15.98 -6.23 2.09
C VAL A 143 14.53 -6.16 2.56
N VAL A 144 13.57 -6.07 1.65
CA VAL A 144 12.14 -6.05 1.98
C VAL A 144 11.71 -7.39 2.58
N GLU A 145 12.04 -8.53 1.96
CA GLU A 145 11.70 -9.86 2.46
C GLU A 145 12.24 -10.14 3.87
N ARG A 146 13.42 -9.60 4.20
CA ARG A 146 13.98 -9.72 5.55
C ARG A 146 13.10 -9.03 6.59
N GLN A 147 12.48 -7.90 6.25
CA GLN A 147 11.55 -7.21 7.14
C GLN A 147 10.29 -8.04 7.34
N PHE A 148 9.72 -8.61 6.27
CA PHE A 148 8.56 -9.51 6.36
C PHE A 148 8.84 -10.75 7.22
N ARG A 149 9.99 -11.40 7.03
CA ARG A 149 10.37 -12.59 7.80
C ARG A 149 10.42 -12.35 9.31
N ARG A 150 10.75 -11.15 9.77
CA ARG A 150 10.72 -10.80 11.20
C ARG A 150 9.35 -10.90 11.85
N PHE A 151 8.29 -10.87 11.03
CA PHE A 151 6.91 -11.00 11.46
C PHE A 151 6.27 -12.32 10.99
N GLY A 152 7.08 -13.31 10.62
CA GLY A 152 6.58 -14.62 10.16
C GLY A 152 5.91 -14.59 8.79
N LEU A 153 6.07 -13.50 8.03
CA LEU A 153 5.48 -13.32 6.71
C LEU A 153 6.52 -13.68 5.64
N THR A 154 6.28 -14.75 4.89
CA THR A 154 7.22 -15.21 3.86
C THR A 154 6.52 -15.28 2.51
N PRO A 155 7.02 -14.61 1.45
CA PRO A 155 6.52 -14.80 0.10
C PRO A 155 6.63 -16.27 -0.32
N GLY A 156 5.54 -16.85 -0.83
CA GLY A 156 5.50 -18.26 -1.22
C GLY A 156 5.52 -19.27 -0.08
N GLY A 157 5.51 -18.82 1.16
CA GLY A 157 5.38 -19.70 2.34
C GLY A 157 3.98 -20.32 2.40
N ASP A 158 3.94 -21.64 2.53
CA ASP A 158 2.69 -22.38 2.71
C ASP A 158 2.06 -21.98 4.06
N ASP A 159 0.75 -21.81 4.11
CA ASP A 159 0.01 -21.46 5.33
C ASP A 159 0.11 -22.52 6.46
N ARG A 160 0.77 -23.64 6.20
CA ARG A 160 0.88 -24.78 7.11
C ARG A 160 1.83 -24.56 8.28
N SER A 161 2.74 -23.57 8.20
CA SER A 161 3.78 -23.40 9.24
C SER A 161 3.32 -22.70 10.52
N ILE A 162 2.13 -22.09 10.55
CA ILE A 162 1.62 -21.39 11.75
C ILE A 162 0.94 -22.36 12.73
N LEU A 163 0.44 -23.49 12.26
CA LEU A 163 -0.24 -24.46 13.12
C LEU A 163 0.71 -25.38 13.90
N ASP A 164 1.97 -25.53 13.47
CA ASP A 164 2.94 -26.42 14.12
C ASP A 164 3.58 -25.81 15.39
N TRP A 165 3.45 -24.49 15.61
CA TRP A 165 4.01 -23.82 16.80
C TRP A 165 3.06 -23.79 18.01
N VAL A 166 1.80 -24.15 17.84
CA VAL A 166 0.79 -24.11 18.92
C VAL A 166 0.64 -25.43 19.68
N GLN A 167 1.31 -26.51 19.26
CA GLN A 167 1.19 -27.84 19.88
C GLN A 167 2.41 -28.28 20.72
N VAL A 168 3.33 -27.40 21.09
CA VAL A 168 4.42 -27.74 22.01
C VAL A 168 4.42 -26.73 23.16
N GLY A 169 3.56 -26.96 24.13
CA GLY A 169 3.47 -26.24 25.40
C GLY A 169 2.52 -26.91 26.33
#